data_4c2acafc44aa2316004f8b6fa894f7f2
#
_entry.id   4c2acafc44aa2316004f8b6fa894f7f2
#
_cell.length_a   1.000
_cell.length_b   1.000
_cell.length_c   1.000
_cell.angle_alpha   90.00
_cell.angle_beta   90.00
_cell.angle_gamma   90.00
#
_symmetry.space_group_name_H-M   'P 1'
#
loop_
_entity.id
_entity.type
_entity.pdbx_description
1 polymer ?
#
loop_
_entity_poly.entity_id
_entity_poly.type
_entity_poly.pdbx_seq_one_letter_code
_entity_poly.pdbx_strand_id
1 'polypeptide(L)'
;MIGLVPLQRFRPEPIKELIDRSPFAAGAVSKQPTYAVVTNSTYDGFCYDVVRVVEELARSVPRVHFDEAWHAYAKFHPLYRGRFGMDVPNDMPDRPLIFAVQSTHKMLAAFSMASMIHVKLTPRAPLEFDQFNESFMMHSTTSPFYPMIASIDVATAMMDEPAGQTLMTETIQDAISFRKAMASVAHRLKAAEDGNNGWFFGMFQPDYVRDPAKGENLRFEDAPDSLLSQSPSCWALKPGEAWHGFNDEDIADDYCLLDPTKVTILTPGIDSRGQLADSGIPAAILTAFLDSRRVEIARTGDYTILALFSVGTSKGKWGSLLETLFEFKRLYDREALVIEALPDLASKFPDRYGTLTLKQLSDEMHAAMRELKLPALLQEACDVTPDPAMTPAATYQRLVREGTEKVKLTEIAGRIPAVMLVPYPPGIPIRMPGERLGDASSPTIRFLLGLEEFSKRFPGFEREVHGIELDSHGEFWIRSVIETPVTSTQPRPKPRTRPSSRASKKRI
;
A
#
# COMPACT_ATOMS: atom_id res chain seq x y z
N MET A 1 -1.01 4.70 8.09
CA MET A 1 0.22 4.07 8.59
C MET A 1 1.15 3.84 7.43
N ILE A 2 2.42 4.12 7.62
CA ILE A 2 3.49 3.93 6.65
C ILE A 2 4.30 2.72 7.13
N GLY A 3 4.56 1.76 6.27
CA GLY A 3 5.24 0.53 6.66
C GLY A 3 6.18 0.00 5.59
N LEU A 4 7.25 -0.67 6.02
CA LEU A 4 8.19 -1.38 5.17
C LEU A 4 8.40 -2.80 5.70
N VAL A 5 8.90 -3.69 4.84
CA VAL A 5 9.34 -5.03 5.23
C VAL A 5 10.85 -4.99 5.50
N PRO A 6 11.30 -5.21 6.74
CA PRO A 6 12.72 -5.28 7.07
C PRO A 6 13.45 -6.37 6.29
N LEU A 7 14.70 -6.11 5.87
CA LEU A 7 15.48 -7.04 5.04
C LEU A 7 15.61 -8.44 5.68
N GLN A 8 15.76 -8.49 7.01
CA GLN A 8 15.90 -9.75 7.75
C GLN A 8 14.66 -10.67 7.64
N ARG A 9 13.48 -10.14 7.27
CA ARG A 9 12.26 -10.95 7.07
C ARG A 9 12.30 -11.78 5.79
N PHE A 10 13.18 -11.44 4.85
CA PHE A 10 13.39 -12.22 3.62
C PHE A 10 14.38 -13.39 3.78
N ARG A 11 15.02 -13.53 4.94
CA ARG A 11 15.94 -14.62 5.25
C ARG A 11 15.24 -15.97 5.37
N PRO A 12 15.96 -17.09 5.16
CA PRO A 12 15.38 -18.43 5.25
C PRO A 12 14.76 -18.78 6.61
N GLU A 13 15.37 -18.30 7.71
CA GLU A 13 14.95 -18.68 9.07
C GLU A 13 13.54 -18.18 9.42
N PRO A 14 13.18 -16.88 9.27
CA PRO A 14 11.81 -16.40 9.48
C PRO A 14 10.79 -17.07 8.56
N ILE A 15 11.15 -17.29 7.28
CA ILE A 15 10.28 -17.96 6.30
C ILE A 15 9.99 -19.38 6.75
N LYS A 16 11.00 -20.15 7.13
CA LYS A 16 10.87 -21.51 7.62
C LYS A 16 10.01 -21.59 8.87
N GLU A 17 10.22 -20.68 9.82
CA GLU A 17 9.42 -20.60 11.05
C GLU A 17 7.93 -20.43 10.75
N LEU A 18 7.58 -19.52 9.84
CA LEU A 18 6.19 -19.31 9.42
C LEU A 18 5.59 -20.54 8.72
N ILE A 19 6.37 -21.23 7.87
CA ILE A 19 5.93 -22.45 7.20
C ILE A 19 5.69 -23.58 8.23
N ASP A 20 6.60 -23.76 9.18
CA ASP A 20 6.50 -24.82 10.19
C ASP A 20 5.31 -24.60 11.14
N ARG A 21 4.88 -23.35 11.34
CA ARG A 21 3.65 -23.01 12.09
C ARG A 21 2.37 -23.21 11.29
N SER A 22 2.46 -23.25 9.96
CA SER A 22 1.26 -23.36 9.11
C SER A 22 0.63 -24.76 9.19
N PRO A 23 -0.66 -24.90 9.54
CA PRO A 23 -1.34 -26.19 9.57
C PRO A 23 -1.39 -26.86 8.19
N PHE A 24 -1.28 -26.11 7.11
CA PHE A 24 -1.26 -26.64 5.75
C PHE A 24 0.09 -27.27 5.36
N ALA A 25 1.17 -26.89 6.03
CA ALA A 25 2.48 -27.47 5.77
C ALA A 25 2.60 -28.95 6.20
N ALA A 26 1.79 -29.38 7.16
CA ALA A 26 1.80 -30.77 7.64
C ALA A 26 1.39 -31.80 6.57
N GLY A 27 0.56 -31.41 5.60
CA GLY A 27 0.11 -32.25 4.49
C GLY A 27 0.75 -31.92 3.14
N ALA A 28 1.69 -30.98 3.10
CA ALA A 28 2.32 -30.55 1.86
C ALA A 28 3.34 -31.58 1.35
N VAL A 29 3.41 -31.77 0.02
CA VAL A 29 4.41 -32.63 -0.64
C VAL A 29 5.81 -32.06 -0.46
N SER A 30 5.93 -30.73 -0.37
CA SER A 30 7.17 -30.01 -0.09
C SER A 30 6.89 -28.83 0.83
N LYS A 31 7.80 -28.56 1.76
CA LYS A 31 7.78 -27.35 2.59
C LYS A 31 8.49 -26.17 1.93
N GLN A 32 9.05 -26.33 0.74
CA GLN A 32 9.66 -25.24 -0.01
C GLN A 32 8.56 -24.40 -0.65
N PRO A 33 8.52 -23.09 -0.41
CA PRO A 33 7.58 -22.17 -1.07
C PRO A 33 7.79 -22.18 -2.59
N THR A 34 6.70 -22.10 -3.35
CA THR A 34 6.75 -22.10 -4.81
C THR A 34 7.28 -20.76 -5.36
N TYR A 35 6.92 -19.66 -4.70
CA TYR A 35 7.35 -18.31 -5.06
C TYR A 35 7.14 -17.36 -3.88
N ALA A 36 7.77 -16.18 -3.95
CA ALA A 36 7.51 -15.05 -3.07
C ALA A 36 6.97 -13.87 -3.87
N VAL A 37 6.06 -13.10 -3.27
CA VAL A 37 5.57 -11.82 -3.83
C VAL A 37 6.09 -10.68 -2.97
N VAL A 38 6.68 -9.67 -3.61
CA VAL A 38 7.20 -8.46 -2.95
C VAL A 38 6.63 -7.24 -3.65
N THR A 39 5.87 -6.42 -2.94
CA THR A 39 5.38 -5.13 -3.46
C THR A 39 6.54 -4.14 -3.49
N ASN A 40 6.88 -3.62 -4.68
CA ASN A 40 7.95 -2.66 -4.90
C ASN A 40 7.64 -1.74 -6.12
N SER A 41 7.48 -0.43 -5.95
CA SER A 41 7.52 0.30 -4.69
C SER A 41 6.15 0.27 -3.97
N THR A 42 6.18 0.50 -2.65
CA THR A 42 4.95 0.60 -1.86
C THR A 42 4.16 1.87 -2.21
N TYR A 43 2.92 1.97 -1.75
CA TYR A 43 2.11 3.19 -1.91
C TYR A 43 2.79 4.43 -1.32
N ASP A 44 3.49 4.28 -0.21
CA ASP A 44 4.18 5.39 0.46
C ASP A 44 5.52 5.75 -0.20
N GLY A 45 5.91 5.00 -1.23
CA GLY A 45 7.09 5.29 -2.04
C GLY A 45 8.36 4.57 -1.62
N PHE A 46 8.28 3.49 -0.81
CA PHE A 46 9.47 2.72 -0.47
C PHE A 46 9.92 1.84 -1.62
N CYS A 47 11.14 2.07 -2.09
CA CYS A 47 11.81 1.30 -3.13
C CYS A 47 12.92 0.49 -2.49
N TYR A 48 12.76 -0.83 -2.45
CA TYR A 48 13.76 -1.73 -1.88
C TYR A 48 14.96 -1.91 -2.80
N ASP A 49 16.10 -2.21 -2.24
CA ASP A 49 17.23 -2.79 -2.98
C ASP A 49 16.84 -4.22 -3.40
N VAL A 50 16.44 -4.35 -4.67
CA VAL A 50 15.92 -5.63 -5.19
C VAL A 50 17.00 -6.69 -5.28
N VAL A 51 18.28 -6.29 -5.40
CA VAL A 51 19.41 -7.23 -5.45
C VAL A 51 19.53 -7.93 -4.10
N ARG A 52 19.57 -7.16 -3.00
CA ARG A 52 19.65 -7.71 -1.64
C ARG A 52 18.41 -8.53 -1.28
N VAL A 53 17.22 -8.08 -1.69
CA VAL A 53 15.98 -8.85 -1.47
C VAL A 53 16.04 -10.20 -2.19
N VAL A 54 16.50 -10.21 -3.44
CA VAL A 54 16.60 -11.46 -4.22
C VAL A 54 17.70 -12.36 -3.68
N GLU A 55 18.83 -11.84 -3.23
CA GLU A 55 19.90 -12.63 -2.58
C GLU A 55 19.40 -13.41 -1.36
N GLU A 56 18.58 -12.77 -0.51
CA GLU A 56 18.02 -13.45 0.67
C GLU A 56 16.92 -14.44 0.26
N LEU A 57 16.00 -14.07 -0.63
CA LEU A 57 14.90 -14.92 -1.08
C LEU A 57 15.39 -16.11 -1.92
N ALA A 58 16.49 -15.98 -2.66
CA ALA A 58 17.05 -17.04 -3.48
C ALA A 58 17.35 -18.33 -2.71
N ARG A 59 17.62 -18.23 -1.41
CA ARG A 59 17.85 -19.37 -0.52
C ARG A 59 16.58 -20.14 -0.17
N SER A 60 15.41 -19.54 -0.35
CA SER A 60 14.12 -20.09 0.07
C SER A 60 13.20 -20.42 -1.10
N VAL A 61 13.21 -19.64 -2.19
CA VAL A 61 12.25 -19.76 -3.27
C VAL A 61 12.92 -19.84 -4.65
N PRO A 62 12.37 -20.61 -5.59
CA PRO A 62 12.86 -20.67 -6.97
C PRO A 62 12.33 -19.51 -7.84
N ARG A 63 11.31 -18.75 -7.37
CA ARG A 63 10.65 -17.69 -8.12
C ARG A 63 10.36 -16.50 -7.23
N VAL A 64 10.57 -15.29 -7.75
CA VAL A 64 10.20 -14.02 -7.09
C VAL A 64 9.30 -13.23 -8.03
N HIS A 65 8.21 -12.71 -7.50
CA HIS A 65 7.31 -11.81 -8.20
C HIS A 65 7.36 -10.45 -7.53
N PHE A 66 7.87 -9.44 -8.24
CA PHE A 66 7.76 -8.05 -7.82
C PHE A 66 6.45 -7.47 -8.34
N ASP A 67 5.58 -7.08 -7.41
CA ASP A 67 4.43 -6.25 -7.71
C ASP A 67 4.90 -4.80 -7.81
N GLU A 68 5.12 -4.36 -9.04
CA GLU A 68 5.60 -3.01 -9.42
C GLU A 68 4.48 -2.19 -10.05
N ALA A 69 3.23 -2.46 -9.68
CA ALA A 69 2.07 -1.81 -10.26
C ALA A 69 2.15 -0.27 -10.28
N TRP A 70 2.87 0.32 -9.33
CA TRP A 70 3.08 1.76 -9.20
C TRP A 70 4.51 2.20 -9.48
N HIS A 71 5.31 1.39 -10.21
CA HIS A 71 6.75 1.63 -10.37
C HIS A 71 7.26 1.43 -11.82
N ALA A 72 6.36 1.48 -12.81
CA ALA A 72 6.67 1.24 -14.21
C ALA A 72 7.71 2.23 -14.82
N TYR A 73 7.93 3.38 -14.19
CA TYR A 73 8.87 4.42 -14.65
C TYR A 73 10.30 4.22 -14.16
N ALA A 74 10.56 3.30 -13.24
CA ALA A 74 11.85 3.19 -12.55
C ALA A 74 13.04 2.97 -13.51
N LYS A 75 12.84 2.21 -14.56
CA LYS A 75 13.84 1.95 -15.60
C LYS A 75 14.41 3.25 -16.23
N PHE A 76 13.61 4.30 -16.32
CA PHE A 76 13.89 5.48 -17.13
C PHE A 76 14.59 6.63 -16.38
N HIS A 77 15.01 6.39 -15.12
CA HIS A 77 15.78 7.37 -14.39
C HIS A 77 16.85 6.71 -13.49
N PRO A 78 18.11 7.22 -13.50
CA PRO A 78 19.24 6.59 -12.79
C PRO A 78 19.07 6.56 -11.27
N LEU A 79 18.21 7.40 -10.68
CA LEU A 79 17.87 7.41 -9.24
C LEU A 79 17.37 6.05 -8.74
N TYR A 80 16.70 5.28 -9.61
CA TYR A 80 16.08 4.00 -9.27
C TYR A 80 16.96 2.78 -9.65
N ARG A 81 18.23 2.97 -9.96
CA ARG A 81 19.13 1.85 -10.26
C ARG A 81 19.20 0.87 -9.08
N GLY A 82 19.02 -0.43 -9.35
CA GLY A 82 18.95 -1.48 -8.33
C GLY A 82 17.64 -1.48 -7.53
N ARG A 83 16.61 -0.75 -7.96
CA ARG A 83 15.35 -0.57 -7.22
C ARG A 83 14.12 -1.13 -7.94
N PHE A 84 14.28 -1.89 -9.03
CA PHE A 84 13.18 -2.56 -9.72
C PHE A 84 13.60 -3.96 -10.19
N GLY A 85 12.66 -4.89 -10.29
CA GLY A 85 12.94 -6.32 -10.42
C GLY A 85 13.75 -6.70 -11.66
N MET A 86 13.55 -6.00 -12.78
CA MET A 86 14.30 -6.27 -14.00
C MET A 86 15.77 -5.79 -13.95
N ASP A 87 16.15 -5.02 -12.92
CA ASP A 87 17.54 -4.53 -12.74
C ASP A 87 18.42 -5.51 -11.94
N VAL A 88 17.86 -6.59 -11.41
CA VAL A 88 18.65 -7.66 -10.78
C VAL A 88 19.66 -8.20 -11.79
N PRO A 89 20.98 -8.31 -11.45
CA PRO A 89 22.03 -8.74 -12.37
C PRO A 89 21.77 -10.12 -13.01
N ASN A 90 22.13 -10.26 -14.29
CA ASN A 90 21.96 -11.54 -15.00
C ASN A 90 22.92 -12.63 -14.51
N ASP A 91 24.08 -12.25 -14.03
CA ASP A 91 25.16 -13.08 -13.53
C ASP A 91 25.09 -13.37 -12.04
N MET A 92 24.01 -12.93 -11.36
CA MET A 92 23.79 -13.25 -9.94
C MET A 92 23.74 -14.77 -9.74
N PRO A 93 24.60 -15.32 -8.86
CA PRO A 93 24.60 -16.76 -8.57
C PRO A 93 23.23 -17.21 -8.03
N ASP A 94 22.79 -18.39 -8.47
CA ASP A 94 21.53 -19.00 -8.02
C ASP A 94 20.30 -18.09 -8.11
N ARG A 95 20.28 -17.14 -9.02
CA ARG A 95 19.20 -16.19 -9.22
C ARG A 95 17.88 -16.93 -9.47
N PRO A 96 16.80 -16.63 -8.73
CA PRO A 96 15.47 -17.17 -9.01
C PRO A 96 14.91 -16.62 -10.32
N LEU A 97 13.87 -17.26 -10.84
CA LEU A 97 13.06 -16.71 -11.92
C LEU A 97 12.33 -15.46 -11.38
N ILE A 98 12.46 -14.33 -12.08
CA ILE A 98 11.87 -13.07 -11.63
C ILE A 98 10.74 -12.68 -12.57
N PHE A 99 9.60 -12.36 -11.98
CA PHE A 99 8.48 -11.67 -12.60
C PHE A 99 8.39 -10.25 -12.06
N ALA A 100 8.13 -9.26 -12.93
CA ALA A 100 7.76 -7.92 -12.51
C ALA A 100 6.46 -7.53 -13.21
N VAL A 101 5.44 -7.20 -12.45
CA VAL A 101 4.13 -6.78 -12.96
C VAL A 101 3.97 -5.29 -12.78
N GLN A 102 3.77 -4.57 -13.90
CA GLN A 102 3.71 -3.12 -13.94
C GLN A 102 2.40 -2.67 -14.56
N SER A 103 1.64 -1.82 -13.84
CA SER A 103 0.44 -1.18 -14.39
C SER A 103 0.85 0.06 -15.18
N THR A 104 0.94 -0.07 -16.49
CA THR A 104 1.34 1.01 -17.40
C THR A 104 0.38 2.21 -17.31
N HIS A 105 -0.91 1.95 -17.03
CA HIS A 105 -1.93 2.99 -16.91
C HIS A 105 -1.86 3.84 -15.63
N LYS A 106 -1.08 3.44 -14.62
CA LYS A 106 -1.03 4.18 -13.34
C LYS A 106 -0.03 5.33 -13.36
N MET A 107 1.18 5.07 -13.83
CA MET A 107 2.27 6.04 -13.76
C MET A 107 2.85 6.42 -15.13
N LEU A 108 2.51 5.68 -16.18
CA LEU A 108 2.82 6.01 -17.57
C LEU A 108 1.53 6.39 -18.32
N ALA A 109 1.63 6.76 -19.59
CA ALA A 109 0.55 7.36 -20.36
C ALA A 109 -0.40 6.36 -21.05
N ALA A 110 -0.50 5.10 -20.57
CA ALA A 110 -1.41 4.12 -21.14
C ALA A 110 -2.85 4.27 -20.62
N PHE A 111 -3.84 3.76 -21.38
CA PHE A 111 -5.23 3.73 -20.94
C PHE A 111 -5.46 2.76 -19.77
N SER A 112 -6.47 3.05 -18.95
CA SER A 112 -6.81 2.26 -17.77
C SER A 112 -7.05 0.79 -18.12
N MET A 113 -6.61 -0.07 -17.22
CA MET A 113 -6.45 -1.52 -17.24
C MET A 113 -5.27 -2.03 -18.09
N ALA A 114 -4.40 -1.15 -18.63
CA ALA A 114 -3.18 -1.59 -19.29
C ALA A 114 -2.10 -2.00 -18.28
N SER A 115 -1.54 -3.19 -18.46
CA SER A 115 -0.42 -3.68 -17.62
C SER A 115 0.52 -4.55 -18.44
N MET A 116 1.74 -4.73 -17.93
CA MET A 116 2.78 -5.58 -18.54
C MET A 116 3.33 -6.54 -17.51
N ILE A 117 3.69 -7.74 -17.95
CA ILE A 117 4.44 -8.73 -17.19
C ILE A 117 5.83 -8.85 -17.82
N HIS A 118 6.85 -8.53 -17.06
CA HIS A 118 8.24 -8.73 -17.46
C HIS A 118 8.76 -10.01 -16.79
N VAL A 119 9.53 -10.79 -17.53
CA VAL A 119 10.09 -12.06 -17.05
C VAL A 119 11.60 -12.09 -17.27
N LYS A 120 12.36 -12.30 -16.21
CA LYS A 120 13.82 -12.47 -16.26
C LYS A 120 14.15 -13.94 -16.05
N LEU A 121 14.49 -14.62 -17.15
CA LEU A 121 14.75 -16.06 -17.20
C LEU A 121 15.99 -16.46 -16.41
N THR A 122 15.99 -17.68 -15.88
CA THR A 122 17.12 -18.29 -15.20
C THR A 122 17.20 -19.80 -15.48
N PRO A 123 18.39 -20.39 -15.56
CA PRO A 123 18.54 -21.85 -15.68
C PRO A 123 18.05 -22.61 -14.43
N ARG A 124 18.08 -21.96 -13.26
CA ARG A 124 17.66 -22.58 -11.98
C ARG A 124 16.18 -22.96 -11.94
N ALA A 125 15.33 -22.16 -12.58
CA ALA A 125 13.89 -22.39 -12.64
C ALA A 125 13.42 -22.10 -14.08
N PRO A 126 13.60 -23.04 -15.01
CA PRO A 126 13.24 -22.82 -16.41
C PRO A 126 11.74 -22.55 -16.53
N LEU A 127 11.40 -21.65 -17.44
CA LEU A 127 10.03 -21.31 -17.80
C LEU A 127 9.76 -21.90 -19.19
N GLU A 128 8.84 -22.85 -19.24
CA GLU A 128 8.33 -23.36 -20.52
C GLU A 128 7.30 -22.37 -21.07
N PHE A 129 7.60 -21.81 -22.26
CA PHE A 129 6.80 -20.72 -22.84
C PHE A 129 5.35 -21.15 -23.07
N ASP A 130 5.11 -22.35 -23.60
CA ASP A 130 3.76 -22.84 -23.89
C ASP A 130 2.93 -22.99 -22.60
N GLN A 131 3.53 -23.48 -21.52
CA GLN A 131 2.85 -23.59 -20.23
C GLN A 131 2.52 -22.20 -19.63
N PHE A 132 3.46 -21.25 -19.77
CA PHE A 132 3.23 -19.88 -19.34
C PHE A 132 2.11 -19.22 -20.16
N ASN A 133 2.13 -19.37 -21.48
CA ASN A 133 1.13 -18.81 -22.38
C ASN A 133 -0.26 -19.41 -22.11
N GLU A 134 -0.38 -20.73 -21.93
CA GLU A 134 -1.65 -21.35 -21.55
C GLU A 134 -2.18 -20.80 -20.23
N SER A 135 -1.33 -20.65 -19.23
CA SER A 135 -1.70 -20.06 -17.93
C SER A 135 -2.13 -18.60 -18.08
N PHE A 136 -1.43 -17.84 -18.90
CA PHE A 136 -1.77 -16.43 -19.20
C PHE A 136 -3.13 -16.35 -19.91
N MET A 137 -3.35 -17.18 -20.93
CA MET A 137 -4.60 -17.19 -21.71
C MET A 137 -5.82 -17.60 -20.87
N MET A 138 -5.64 -18.45 -19.85
CA MET A 138 -6.72 -18.79 -18.89
C MET A 138 -7.22 -17.55 -18.10
N HIS A 139 -6.39 -16.52 -17.94
CA HIS A 139 -6.70 -15.32 -17.16
C HIS A 139 -6.83 -14.06 -18.03
N SER A 140 -6.73 -14.20 -19.35
CA SER A 140 -6.80 -13.12 -20.32
C SER A 140 -8.00 -13.29 -21.27
N THR A 141 -8.28 -12.25 -22.03
CA THR A 141 -9.27 -12.31 -23.09
C THR A 141 -8.67 -12.86 -24.38
N THR A 142 -9.45 -13.66 -25.13
CA THR A 142 -9.14 -14.07 -26.51
C THR A 142 -9.49 -12.99 -27.54
N SER A 143 -10.14 -11.89 -27.09
CA SER A 143 -10.55 -10.75 -27.92
C SER A 143 -9.85 -9.49 -27.44
N PRO A 144 -8.56 -9.28 -27.77
CA PRO A 144 -7.79 -8.15 -27.26
C PRO A 144 -8.40 -6.81 -27.70
N PHE A 145 -8.44 -5.85 -26.78
CA PHE A 145 -8.89 -4.49 -27.08
C PHE A 145 -7.73 -3.69 -27.68
N TYR A 146 -7.65 -3.62 -29.00
CA TYR A 146 -6.54 -2.98 -29.73
C TYR A 146 -6.21 -1.55 -29.30
N PRO A 147 -7.19 -0.64 -28.99
CA PRO A 147 -6.86 0.68 -28.48
C PRO A 147 -6.02 0.65 -27.20
N MET A 148 -6.25 -0.33 -26.32
CA MET A 148 -5.43 -0.49 -25.11
C MET A 148 -4.01 -0.92 -25.45
N ILE A 149 -3.83 -1.90 -26.36
CA ILE A 149 -2.53 -2.35 -26.80
C ILE A 149 -1.77 -1.18 -27.44
N ALA A 150 -2.43 -0.44 -28.34
CA ALA A 150 -1.87 0.75 -28.95
C ALA A 150 -1.46 1.81 -27.92
N SER A 151 -2.27 1.99 -26.85
CA SER A 151 -1.92 2.92 -25.77
C SER A 151 -0.65 2.51 -25.01
N ILE A 152 -0.42 1.19 -24.82
CA ILE A 152 0.82 0.68 -24.21
C ILE A 152 2.01 0.96 -25.12
N ASP A 153 1.84 0.73 -26.43
CA ASP A 153 2.89 0.99 -27.44
C ASP A 153 3.29 2.46 -27.46
N VAL A 154 2.29 3.36 -27.50
CA VAL A 154 2.52 4.81 -27.41
C VAL A 154 3.20 5.20 -26.11
N ALA A 155 2.71 4.69 -24.96
CA ALA A 155 3.29 4.98 -23.66
C ALA A 155 4.76 4.51 -23.58
N THR A 156 5.07 3.36 -24.20
CA THR A 156 6.45 2.83 -24.27
C THR A 156 7.31 3.72 -25.16
N ALA A 157 6.83 4.10 -26.33
CA ALA A 157 7.54 4.99 -27.25
C ALA A 157 7.82 6.38 -26.65
N MET A 158 6.91 6.91 -25.83
CA MET A 158 7.16 8.15 -25.07
C MET A 158 8.34 8.03 -24.09
N MET A 159 8.60 6.81 -23.62
CA MET A 159 9.68 6.53 -22.67
C MET A 159 10.98 6.11 -23.32
N ASP A 160 11.07 6.06 -24.67
CA ASP A 160 12.33 5.81 -25.38
C ASP A 160 13.34 6.93 -25.09
N GLU A 161 14.60 6.54 -24.94
CA GLU A 161 15.69 7.51 -24.69
C GLU A 161 15.95 8.42 -25.90
N PRO A 162 16.21 9.72 -25.67
CA PRO A 162 16.38 10.39 -24.36
C PRO A 162 15.09 10.95 -23.75
N ALA A 163 13.96 10.82 -24.42
CA ALA A 163 12.70 11.47 -24.03
C ALA A 163 12.20 10.96 -22.66
N GLY A 164 12.21 9.65 -22.42
CA GLY A 164 11.77 9.06 -21.15
C GLY A 164 12.59 9.54 -19.96
N GLN A 165 13.92 9.63 -20.10
CA GLN A 165 14.76 10.18 -19.05
C GLN A 165 14.45 11.65 -18.78
N THR A 166 14.19 12.45 -19.82
CA THR A 166 13.80 13.87 -19.67
C THR A 166 12.48 14.00 -18.93
N LEU A 167 11.44 13.26 -19.37
CA LEU A 167 10.12 13.26 -18.73
C LEU A 167 10.19 12.88 -17.25
N MET A 168 10.99 11.85 -16.91
CA MET A 168 11.15 11.45 -15.52
C MET A 168 11.96 12.45 -14.70
N THR A 169 12.97 13.06 -15.28
CA THR A 169 13.74 14.12 -14.62
C THR A 169 12.85 15.30 -14.29
N GLU A 170 12.04 15.77 -15.24
CA GLU A 170 11.06 16.86 -15.02
C GLU A 170 10.05 16.51 -13.94
N THR A 171 9.51 15.28 -13.96
CA THR A 171 8.57 14.79 -12.96
C THR A 171 9.17 14.80 -11.55
N ILE A 172 10.42 14.31 -11.42
CA ILE A 172 11.15 14.32 -10.14
C ILE A 172 11.45 15.76 -9.69
N GLN A 173 11.83 16.64 -10.60
CA GLN A 173 12.09 18.06 -10.29
C GLN A 173 10.83 18.80 -9.82
N ASP A 174 9.68 18.54 -10.43
CA ASP A 174 8.41 19.11 -9.98
C ASP A 174 8.03 18.62 -8.58
N ALA A 175 8.22 17.32 -8.30
CA ALA A 175 8.01 16.77 -6.96
C ALA A 175 8.96 17.38 -5.92
N ILE A 176 10.24 17.54 -6.25
CA ILE A 176 11.23 18.20 -5.39
C ILE A 176 10.85 19.64 -5.14
N SER A 177 10.46 20.38 -6.19
CA SER A 177 10.05 21.79 -6.08
C SER A 177 8.85 21.96 -5.13
N PHE A 178 7.85 21.09 -5.25
CA PHE A 178 6.71 21.07 -4.33
C PHE A 178 7.13 20.75 -2.89
N ARG A 179 7.95 19.71 -2.68
CA ARG A 179 8.45 19.31 -1.36
C ARG A 179 9.23 20.43 -0.68
N LYS A 180 10.09 21.12 -1.43
CA LYS A 180 10.86 22.30 -0.94
C LYS A 180 9.96 23.47 -0.61
N ALA A 181 8.94 23.76 -1.44
CA ALA A 181 7.96 24.79 -1.16
C ALA A 181 7.21 24.52 0.13
N MET A 182 6.72 23.29 0.33
CA MET A 182 6.04 22.87 1.56
C MET A 182 6.93 23.01 2.80
N ALA A 183 8.18 22.49 2.74
CA ALA A 183 9.14 22.58 3.84
C ALA A 183 9.47 24.05 4.19
N SER A 184 9.72 24.87 3.18
CA SER A 184 10.00 26.31 3.35
C SER A 184 8.84 27.04 3.99
N VAL A 185 7.60 26.75 3.57
CA VAL A 185 6.38 27.34 4.16
C VAL A 185 6.24 26.93 5.62
N ALA A 186 6.32 25.63 5.92
CA ALA A 186 6.22 25.13 7.28
C ALA A 186 7.26 25.76 8.20
N HIS A 187 8.50 25.88 7.71
CA HIS A 187 9.59 26.51 8.44
C HIS A 187 9.33 27.99 8.73
N ARG A 188 8.92 28.76 7.70
CA ARG A 188 8.66 30.22 7.85
C ARG A 188 7.51 30.49 8.81
N LEU A 189 6.42 29.73 8.72
CA LEU A 189 5.28 29.86 9.60
C LEU A 189 5.67 29.54 11.05
N LYS A 190 6.44 28.49 11.27
CA LYS A 190 6.95 28.14 12.60
C LYS A 190 7.90 29.19 13.18
N ALA A 191 8.70 29.85 12.34
CA ALA A 191 9.65 30.87 12.76
C ALA A 191 9.02 32.27 12.95
N ALA A 192 7.89 32.56 12.29
CA ALA A 192 7.25 33.90 12.31
C ALA A 192 6.37 34.11 13.55
N GLU A 193 6.36 33.23 14.55
CA GLU A 193 5.31 33.18 15.53
C GLU A 193 5.54 33.82 16.85
N ASP A 194 4.46 34.53 17.23
CA ASP A 194 3.99 34.79 18.58
C ASP A 194 2.65 34.07 18.78
N GLY A 195 2.62 32.69 18.94
CA GLY A 195 1.41 31.98 19.32
C GLY A 195 0.93 30.83 18.41
N ASN A 196 -0.32 30.39 18.56
CA ASN A 196 -0.93 29.16 18.04
C ASN A 196 -1.01 28.99 16.50
N ASN A 197 -0.61 29.96 15.68
CA ASN A 197 -0.86 29.98 14.22
C ASN A 197 0.33 29.53 13.35
N GLY A 198 1.47 29.12 13.91
CA GLY A 198 2.68 28.71 13.19
C GLY A 198 2.71 27.29 12.63
N TRP A 199 1.58 26.62 12.62
CA TRP A 199 1.51 25.29 12.06
C TRP A 199 1.34 25.32 10.53
N PHE A 200 1.85 24.30 9.86
CA PHE A 200 1.51 23.95 8.49
C PHE A 200 1.56 22.43 8.35
N PHE A 201 1.18 21.92 7.17
CA PHE A 201 1.29 20.53 6.85
C PHE A 201 2.76 20.11 6.76
N GLY A 202 3.09 18.96 7.33
CA GLY A 202 4.41 18.35 7.24
C GLY A 202 4.62 17.59 5.93
N MET A 203 5.86 17.15 5.72
CA MET A 203 6.21 16.28 4.61
C MET A 203 6.90 15.04 5.12
N PHE A 204 6.53 13.88 4.60
CA PHE A 204 7.27 12.65 4.84
C PHE A 204 8.51 12.63 3.94
N GLN A 205 9.63 13.07 4.48
CA GLN A 205 10.93 13.20 3.80
C GLN A 205 12.02 13.52 4.82
N PRO A 206 13.32 13.38 4.47
CA PRO A 206 14.42 13.85 5.31
C PRO A 206 14.33 15.36 5.56
N ASP A 207 14.59 15.78 6.82
CA ASP A 207 14.72 17.20 7.17
C ASP A 207 16.05 17.79 6.66
N TYR A 208 17.10 16.95 6.64
CA TYR A 208 18.45 17.31 6.21
C TYR A 208 18.97 16.26 5.22
N VAL A 209 19.74 16.73 4.25
CA VAL A 209 20.46 15.88 3.30
C VAL A 209 21.95 16.22 3.34
N ARG A 210 22.79 15.22 3.15
CA ARG A 210 24.23 15.41 3.11
C ARG A 210 24.69 15.72 1.71
N ASP A 211 25.40 16.85 1.54
CA ASP A 211 26.15 17.13 0.31
C ASP A 211 27.46 16.35 0.32
N PRO A 212 27.62 15.32 -0.54
CA PRO A 212 28.82 14.49 -0.54
C PRO A 212 30.06 15.24 -1.01
N ALA A 213 29.90 16.32 -1.82
CA ALA A 213 31.03 17.11 -2.34
C ALA A 213 31.62 18.03 -1.27
N LYS A 214 30.78 18.55 -0.36
CA LYS A 214 31.19 19.47 0.70
C LYS A 214 31.28 18.80 2.07
N GLY A 215 30.66 17.64 2.26
CA GLY A 215 30.58 16.95 3.54
C GLY A 215 29.66 17.64 4.54
N GLU A 216 28.83 18.57 4.11
CA GLU A 216 27.92 19.36 4.91
C GLU A 216 26.50 18.79 4.90
N ASN A 217 25.76 18.98 6.01
CA ASN A 217 24.33 18.73 6.07
C ASN A 217 23.59 20.01 5.71
N LEU A 218 22.78 19.93 4.65
CA LEU A 218 21.91 21.02 4.19
C LEU A 218 20.49 20.72 4.62
N ARG A 219 19.70 21.76 4.93
CA ARG A 219 18.25 21.58 5.04
C ARG A 219 17.71 21.12 3.70
N PHE A 220 16.66 20.30 3.72
CA PHE A 220 16.09 19.77 2.49
C PHE A 220 15.72 20.89 1.49
N GLU A 221 15.06 21.96 1.97
CA GLU A 221 14.64 23.09 1.13
C GLU A 221 15.79 23.90 0.55
N ASP A 222 16.97 23.90 1.20
CA ASP A 222 18.17 24.64 0.77
C ASP A 222 19.09 23.78 -0.12
N ALA A 223 18.88 22.48 -0.20
CA ALA A 223 19.72 21.58 -0.98
C ALA A 223 19.57 21.85 -2.49
N PRO A 224 20.64 21.74 -3.30
CA PRO A 224 20.55 21.88 -4.76
C PRO A 224 19.60 20.85 -5.38
N ASP A 225 18.77 21.28 -6.34
CA ASP A 225 17.82 20.39 -7.02
C ASP A 225 18.55 19.26 -7.77
N SER A 226 19.75 19.55 -8.33
CA SER A 226 20.61 18.55 -8.97
C SER A 226 21.09 17.46 -7.99
N LEU A 227 21.37 17.82 -6.73
CA LEU A 227 21.71 16.84 -5.69
C LEU A 227 20.52 15.94 -5.37
N LEU A 228 19.35 16.53 -5.14
CA LEU A 228 18.13 15.80 -4.79
C LEU A 228 17.61 14.92 -5.93
N SER A 229 17.74 15.36 -7.19
CA SER A 229 17.25 14.59 -8.34
C SER A 229 18.18 13.45 -8.78
N GLN A 230 19.46 13.50 -8.43
CA GLN A 230 20.46 12.56 -8.95
C GLN A 230 21.06 11.62 -7.88
N SER A 231 20.97 11.99 -6.60
CA SER A 231 21.61 11.22 -5.53
C SER A 231 20.61 10.36 -4.75
N PRO A 232 20.64 9.02 -4.89
CA PRO A 232 19.82 8.11 -4.10
C PRO A 232 20.04 8.28 -2.58
N SER A 233 21.26 8.66 -2.16
CA SER A 233 21.59 8.83 -0.74
C SER A 233 20.80 9.94 -0.04
N CYS A 234 20.23 10.89 -0.81
CA CYS A 234 19.33 11.93 -0.27
C CYS A 234 17.96 11.38 0.12
N TRP A 235 17.59 10.21 -0.36
CA TRP A 235 16.28 9.58 -0.17
C TRP A 235 16.35 8.25 0.59
N ALA A 236 17.56 7.75 0.82
CA ALA A 236 17.79 6.52 1.55
C ALA A 236 17.33 6.65 3.01
N LEU A 237 16.59 5.67 3.50
CA LEU A 237 16.29 5.54 4.91
C LEU A 237 17.54 5.06 5.64
N LYS A 238 17.95 5.79 6.68
CA LYS A 238 19.16 5.47 7.44
C LYS A 238 18.85 5.26 8.92
N PRO A 239 19.48 4.29 9.57
CA PRO A 239 19.38 4.14 11.01
C PRO A 239 19.70 5.45 11.74
N GLY A 240 18.97 5.75 12.81
CA GLY A 240 19.16 6.96 13.64
C GLY A 240 18.47 8.23 13.09
N GLU A 241 17.89 8.20 11.90
CA GLU A 241 17.15 9.35 11.37
C GLU A 241 15.70 9.35 11.87
N ALA A 242 15.26 10.45 12.47
CA ALA A 242 13.94 10.55 13.11
C ALA A 242 12.77 10.72 12.13
N TRP A 243 13.02 11.23 10.92
CA TRP A 243 11.95 11.61 9.99
C TRP A 243 11.06 10.46 9.52
N HIS A 244 11.62 9.24 9.42
CA HIS A 244 10.87 8.06 8.96
C HIS A 244 10.19 7.28 10.12
N GLY A 245 10.65 7.46 11.36
CA GLY A 245 10.06 6.86 12.56
C GLY A 245 10.22 5.34 12.72
N PHE A 246 10.95 4.66 11.83
CA PHE A 246 11.24 3.23 11.96
C PHE A 246 12.35 2.99 12.99
N ASN A 247 12.35 1.81 13.61
CA ASN A 247 13.42 1.39 14.51
C ASN A 247 14.71 1.11 13.74
N ASP A 248 15.85 1.42 14.32
CA ASP A 248 17.16 1.23 13.69
C ASP A 248 17.44 -0.23 13.31
N GLU A 249 16.90 -1.18 14.07
CA GLU A 249 17.02 -2.62 13.80
C GLU A 249 16.22 -3.08 12.56
N ASP A 250 15.19 -2.32 12.15
CA ASP A 250 14.36 -2.62 10.99
C ASP A 250 14.93 -2.02 9.70
N ILE A 251 15.85 -1.06 9.82
CA ILE A 251 16.46 -0.35 8.70
C ILE A 251 17.91 -0.85 8.50
N ALA A 252 18.17 -1.45 7.35
CA ALA A 252 19.54 -1.68 6.91
C ALA A 252 20.00 -0.49 6.05
N ASP A 253 21.27 -0.07 6.24
CA ASP A 253 21.82 1.04 5.47
C ASP A 253 21.72 0.80 3.96
N ASP A 254 21.27 1.83 3.22
CA ASP A 254 21.01 1.80 1.77
C ASP A 254 20.09 0.66 1.28
N TYR A 255 19.28 0.09 2.17
CA TYR A 255 18.33 -0.95 1.81
C TYR A 255 17.08 -0.41 1.12
N CYS A 256 16.57 0.71 1.58
CA CYS A 256 15.33 1.31 1.11
C CYS A 256 15.51 2.80 0.85
N LEU A 257 14.98 3.28 -0.26
CA LEU A 257 14.87 4.71 -0.54
C LEU A 257 13.41 5.14 -0.66
N LEU A 258 13.15 6.40 -0.31
CA LEU A 258 11.86 7.05 -0.53
C LEU A 258 11.83 7.61 -1.97
N ASP A 259 10.84 7.20 -2.73
CA ASP A 259 10.57 7.73 -4.07
C ASP A 259 10.14 9.20 -4.01
N PRO A 260 10.88 10.15 -4.59
CA PRO A 260 10.53 11.56 -4.56
C PRO A 260 9.17 11.87 -5.18
N THR A 261 8.71 11.07 -6.16
CA THR A 261 7.45 11.31 -6.90
C THR A 261 6.20 10.92 -6.12
N LYS A 262 6.34 10.13 -5.07
CA LYS A 262 5.26 9.76 -4.15
C LYS A 262 5.28 10.66 -2.93
N VAL A 263 4.52 11.74 -3.02
CA VAL A 263 4.58 12.85 -2.08
C VAL A 263 3.55 12.67 -0.97
N THR A 264 4.00 12.17 0.18
CA THR A 264 3.15 12.05 1.37
C THR A 264 3.20 13.33 2.19
N ILE A 265 2.04 13.97 2.32
CA ILE A 265 1.79 15.15 3.14
C ILE A 265 1.23 14.69 4.48
N LEU A 266 1.76 15.25 5.57
CA LEU A 266 1.38 14.94 6.94
C LEU A 266 0.45 16.04 7.47
N THR A 267 -0.72 15.65 8.00
CA THR A 267 -1.57 16.55 8.76
C THR A 267 -1.15 16.57 10.23
N PRO A 268 -1.37 17.68 10.97
CA PRO A 268 -1.09 17.74 12.41
C PRO A 268 -1.83 16.66 13.20
N GLY A 269 -1.23 16.15 14.27
CA GLY A 269 -1.89 15.25 15.22
C GLY A 269 -1.21 13.90 15.43
N ILE A 270 -0.15 13.60 14.68
CA ILE A 270 0.65 12.36 14.85
C ILE A 270 2.14 12.68 14.66
N ASP A 271 2.99 12.02 15.42
CA ASP A 271 4.45 12.11 15.23
C ASP A 271 4.97 11.03 14.26
N SER A 272 6.26 11.07 13.94
CA SER A 272 6.91 10.11 13.05
C SER A 272 6.86 8.67 13.58
N ARG A 273 6.67 8.46 14.87
CA ARG A 273 6.54 7.15 15.53
C ARG A 273 5.09 6.67 15.64
N GLY A 274 4.14 7.41 15.09
CA GLY A 274 2.72 7.05 15.12
C GLY A 274 2.01 7.38 16.43
N GLN A 275 2.61 8.18 17.32
CA GLN A 275 1.98 8.59 18.56
C GLN A 275 1.04 9.78 18.30
N LEU A 276 -0.21 9.67 18.76
CA LEU A 276 -1.20 10.73 18.63
C LEU A 276 -0.92 11.86 19.64
N ALA A 277 -0.94 13.10 19.14
CA ALA A 277 -0.89 14.31 19.95
C ALA A 277 -2.22 14.54 20.71
N ASP A 278 -2.30 15.62 21.48
CA ASP A 278 -3.54 15.97 22.21
C ASP A 278 -4.60 16.57 21.27
N SER A 279 -4.20 17.18 20.18
CA SER A 279 -5.08 17.72 19.13
C SER A 279 -4.54 17.34 17.76
N GLY A 280 -5.39 17.36 16.75
CA GLY A 280 -4.96 17.00 15.39
C GLY A 280 -6.05 17.19 14.34
N ILE A 281 -5.63 17.07 13.09
CA ILE A 281 -6.50 17.20 11.91
C ILE A 281 -6.50 15.85 11.18
N PRO A 282 -7.51 14.99 11.38
CA PRO A 282 -7.64 13.76 10.60
C PRO A 282 -7.63 14.04 9.10
N ALA A 283 -6.83 13.29 8.35
CA ALA A 283 -6.61 13.55 6.93
C ALA A 283 -7.90 13.43 6.09
N ALA A 284 -8.91 12.68 6.56
CA ALA A 284 -10.19 12.57 5.88
C ALA A 284 -10.90 13.93 5.73
N ILE A 285 -10.77 14.84 6.72
CA ILE A 285 -11.32 16.20 6.64
C ILE A 285 -10.61 17.00 5.54
N LEU A 286 -9.28 16.92 5.51
CA LEU A 286 -8.48 17.60 4.48
C LEU A 286 -8.82 17.04 3.09
N THR A 287 -8.95 15.72 2.95
CA THR A 287 -9.34 15.09 1.67
C THR A 287 -10.70 15.58 1.21
N ALA A 288 -11.72 15.56 2.08
CA ALA A 288 -13.05 16.06 1.72
C ALA A 288 -13.01 17.54 1.28
N PHE A 289 -12.14 18.34 1.89
CA PHE A 289 -11.93 19.72 1.49
C PHE A 289 -11.25 19.83 0.12
N LEU A 290 -10.18 19.07 -0.12
CA LEU A 290 -9.48 19.03 -1.41
C LEU A 290 -10.43 18.60 -2.55
N ASP A 291 -11.21 17.54 -2.32
CA ASP A 291 -12.21 17.03 -3.27
C ASP A 291 -13.26 18.10 -3.61
N SER A 292 -13.74 18.87 -2.61
CA SER A 292 -14.67 19.98 -2.82
C SER A 292 -14.08 21.12 -3.68
N ARG A 293 -12.75 21.18 -3.77
CA ARG A 293 -12.00 22.11 -4.62
C ARG A 293 -11.50 21.47 -5.91
N ARG A 294 -11.95 20.22 -6.23
CA ARG A 294 -11.54 19.44 -7.41
C ARG A 294 -10.05 19.13 -7.44
N VAL A 295 -9.45 18.95 -6.28
CA VAL A 295 -8.08 18.48 -6.12
C VAL A 295 -8.13 17.03 -5.65
N GLU A 296 -7.94 16.11 -6.58
CA GLU A 296 -7.91 14.68 -6.30
C GLU A 296 -6.54 14.26 -5.78
N ILE A 297 -6.52 13.42 -4.75
CA ILE A 297 -5.32 12.81 -4.19
C ILE A 297 -5.37 11.29 -4.36
N ALA A 298 -4.22 10.67 -4.38
CA ALA A 298 -4.12 9.24 -4.66
C ALA A 298 -4.57 8.35 -3.49
N ARG A 299 -4.34 8.81 -2.26
CA ARG A 299 -4.70 8.05 -1.06
C ARG A 299 -4.82 8.95 0.16
N THR A 300 -5.80 8.65 1.02
CA THR A 300 -5.98 9.25 2.34
C THR A 300 -5.63 8.23 3.42
N GLY A 301 -4.71 8.55 4.32
CA GLY A 301 -4.43 7.80 5.55
C GLY A 301 -5.15 8.40 6.75
N ASP A 302 -4.76 8.00 7.96
CA ASP A 302 -5.30 8.59 9.19
C ASP A 302 -4.92 10.08 9.32
N TYR A 303 -3.62 10.36 9.13
CA TYR A 303 -3.02 11.70 9.20
C TYR A 303 -2.09 11.95 8.01
N THR A 304 -2.31 11.28 6.90
CA THR A 304 -1.48 11.39 5.69
C THR A 304 -2.36 11.47 4.47
N ILE A 305 -1.97 12.29 3.49
CA ILE A 305 -2.48 12.22 2.13
C ILE A 305 -1.34 11.99 1.16
N LEU A 306 -1.58 11.22 0.11
CA LEU A 306 -0.59 10.91 -0.92
C LEU A 306 -0.94 11.66 -2.20
N ALA A 307 -0.07 12.59 -2.61
CA ALA A 307 -0.09 13.20 -3.93
C ALA A 307 0.91 12.50 -4.85
N LEU A 308 0.46 12.10 -6.04
CA LEU A 308 1.31 11.44 -7.04
C LEU A 308 1.78 12.44 -8.08
N PHE A 309 3.08 12.50 -8.26
CA PHE A 309 3.71 13.21 -9.38
C PHE A 309 4.00 12.21 -10.47
N SER A 310 3.33 12.34 -11.61
CA SER A 310 3.48 11.46 -12.77
C SER A 310 3.84 12.30 -13.99
N VAL A 311 4.21 11.62 -15.08
CA VAL A 311 4.40 12.27 -16.38
C VAL A 311 3.14 13.07 -16.73
N GLY A 312 3.29 14.38 -16.94
CA GLY A 312 2.18 15.31 -17.18
C GLY A 312 1.63 16.00 -15.94
N THR A 313 2.19 15.80 -14.76
CA THR A 313 1.98 16.74 -13.63
C THR A 313 2.68 18.06 -13.95
N SER A 314 1.98 19.16 -13.82
CA SER A 314 2.50 20.49 -14.14
C SER A 314 2.57 21.40 -12.90
N LYS A 315 3.39 22.46 -12.98
CA LYS A 315 3.49 23.49 -11.92
C LYS A 315 2.13 24.10 -11.54
N GLY A 316 1.22 24.25 -12.51
CA GLY A 316 -0.14 24.72 -12.22
C GLY A 316 -0.91 23.77 -11.33
N LYS A 317 -0.82 22.45 -11.55
CA LYS A 317 -1.52 21.43 -10.76
C LYS A 317 -1.04 21.39 -9.32
N TRP A 318 0.26 21.28 -9.09
CA TRP A 318 0.76 21.26 -7.72
C TRP A 318 0.70 22.63 -7.02
N GLY A 319 0.73 23.75 -7.80
CA GLY A 319 0.45 25.07 -7.28
C GLY A 319 -0.97 25.19 -6.72
N SER A 320 -1.98 24.66 -7.43
CA SER A 320 -3.37 24.59 -6.94
C SER A 320 -3.50 23.79 -5.66
N LEU A 321 -2.79 22.66 -5.54
CA LEU A 321 -2.75 21.89 -4.29
C LEU A 321 -2.21 22.75 -3.14
N LEU A 322 -1.08 23.41 -3.34
CA LEU A 322 -0.47 24.27 -2.31
C LEU A 322 -1.40 25.41 -1.90
N GLU A 323 -2.03 26.08 -2.86
CA GLU A 323 -3.02 27.14 -2.61
C GLU A 323 -4.21 26.62 -1.79
N THR A 324 -4.75 25.45 -2.13
CA THR A 324 -5.85 24.84 -1.41
C THR A 324 -5.46 24.45 0.03
N LEU A 325 -4.22 23.99 0.25
CA LEU A 325 -3.71 23.76 1.61
C LEU A 325 -3.64 25.05 2.44
N PHE A 326 -3.25 26.18 1.84
CA PHE A 326 -3.31 27.49 2.50
C PHE A 326 -4.75 27.94 2.77
N GLU A 327 -5.68 27.70 1.85
CA GLU A 327 -7.11 28.00 2.05
C GLU A 327 -7.65 27.21 3.24
N PHE A 328 -7.36 25.90 3.31
CA PHE A 328 -7.76 25.07 4.44
C PHE A 328 -7.22 25.62 5.76
N LYS A 329 -5.91 25.92 5.82
CA LYS A 329 -5.30 26.48 7.02
C LYS A 329 -6.00 27.76 7.45
N ARG A 330 -6.24 28.69 6.53
CA ARG A 330 -6.91 29.97 6.84
C ARG A 330 -8.33 29.77 7.39
N LEU A 331 -9.10 28.82 6.83
CA LEU A 331 -10.44 28.46 7.32
C LEU A 331 -10.37 27.83 8.70
N TYR A 332 -9.42 26.95 8.91
CA TYR A 332 -9.19 26.28 10.19
C TYR A 332 -8.80 27.28 11.30
N ASP A 333 -7.84 28.15 11.04
CA ASP A 333 -7.32 29.12 12.02
C ASP A 333 -8.36 30.16 12.45
N ARG A 334 -9.27 30.55 11.54
CA ARG A 334 -10.38 31.46 11.88
C ARG A 334 -11.62 30.76 12.38
N GLU A 335 -11.54 29.47 12.63
CA GLU A 335 -12.65 28.64 13.12
C GLU A 335 -13.90 28.74 12.23
N ALA A 336 -13.72 28.72 10.90
CA ALA A 336 -14.82 28.76 9.94
C ALA A 336 -15.81 27.61 10.19
N LEU A 337 -17.09 27.84 9.93
CA LEU A 337 -18.10 26.79 10.02
C LEU A 337 -17.89 25.68 8.98
N VAL A 338 -18.25 24.45 9.33
CA VAL A 338 -18.18 23.31 8.39
C VAL A 338 -19.03 23.58 7.15
N ILE A 339 -20.17 24.26 7.28
CA ILE A 339 -20.99 24.62 6.12
C ILE A 339 -20.29 25.57 5.15
N GLU A 340 -19.33 26.35 5.60
CA GLU A 340 -18.50 27.19 4.72
C GLU A 340 -17.37 26.39 4.05
N ALA A 341 -16.72 25.52 4.82
CA ALA A 341 -15.58 24.74 4.34
C ALA A 341 -16.02 23.53 3.49
N LEU A 342 -17.08 22.83 3.90
CA LEU A 342 -17.60 21.58 3.34
C LEU A 342 -19.13 21.68 3.17
N PRO A 343 -19.64 22.54 2.28
CA PRO A 343 -21.07 22.83 2.16
C PRO A 343 -21.92 21.59 1.82
N ASP A 344 -21.42 20.71 0.96
CA ASP A 344 -22.15 19.51 0.55
C ASP A 344 -22.30 18.53 1.72
N LEU A 345 -21.26 18.37 2.53
CA LEU A 345 -21.32 17.54 3.75
C LEU A 345 -22.32 18.08 4.76
N ALA A 346 -22.23 19.39 5.06
CA ALA A 346 -23.12 20.04 6.02
C ALA A 346 -24.57 20.04 5.53
N SER A 347 -24.82 20.19 4.23
CA SER A 347 -26.16 20.11 3.65
C SER A 347 -26.74 18.70 3.70
N LYS A 348 -25.90 17.67 3.55
CA LYS A 348 -26.32 16.27 3.64
C LYS A 348 -26.63 15.84 5.07
N PHE A 349 -25.90 16.39 6.05
CA PHE A 349 -26.04 16.06 7.48
C PHE A 349 -26.14 17.33 8.35
N PRO A 350 -27.20 18.14 8.18
CA PRO A 350 -27.32 19.45 8.81
C PRO A 350 -27.36 19.37 10.34
N ASP A 351 -28.03 18.36 10.91
CA ASP A 351 -28.12 18.17 12.35
C ASP A 351 -26.76 17.84 12.97
N ARG A 352 -25.85 17.24 12.21
CA ARG A 352 -24.52 16.85 12.70
C ARG A 352 -23.48 17.94 12.52
N TYR A 353 -23.49 18.65 11.37
CA TYR A 353 -22.39 19.54 10.97
C TYR A 353 -22.80 21.01 10.81
N GLY A 354 -24.09 21.33 10.84
CA GLY A 354 -24.56 22.68 10.48
C GLY A 354 -24.07 23.81 11.40
N THR A 355 -23.72 23.50 12.65
CA THR A 355 -23.25 24.49 13.64
C THR A 355 -21.80 24.31 14.06
N LEU A 356 -21.15 23.22 13.64
CA LEU A 356 -19.75 22.95 14.00
C LEU A 356 -18.80 23.86 13.23
N THR A 357 -17.71 24.26 13.88
CA THR A 357 -16.55 24.82 13.19
C THR A 357 -15.65 23.70 12.64
N LEU A 358 -14.83 24.02 11.65
CA LEU A 358 -13.87 23.09 11.09
C LEU A 358 -12.88 22.56 12.14
N LYS A 359 -12.51 23.41 13.08
CA LYS A 359 -11.65 23.07 14.21
C LYS A 359 -12.34 22.11 15.18
N GLN A 360 -13.60 22.40 15.58
CA GLN A 360 -14.38 21.50 16.45
C GLN A 360 -14.57 20.13 15.82
N LEU A 361 -14.89 20.07 14.51
CA LEU A 361 -14.98 18.79 13.79
C LEU A 361 -13.65 18.01 13.85
N SER A 362 -12.53 18.70 13.64
CA SER A 362 -11.20 18.08 13.69
C SER A 362 -10.88 17.54 15.09
N ASP A 363 -11.16 18.31 16.14
CA ASP A 363 -10.92 17.94 17.52
C ASP A 363 -11.80 16.75 17.94
N GLU A 364 -13.09 16.73 17.55
CA GLU A 364 -14.01 15.62 17.83
C GLU A 364 -13.58 14.32 17.12
N MET A 365 -13.22 14.40 15.84
CA MET A 365 -12.75 13.23 15.07
C MET A 365 -11.41 12.72 15.62
N HIS A 366 -10.48 13.61 15.93
CA HIS A 366 -9.20 13.25 16.54
C HIS A 366 -9.38 12.57 17.89
N ALA A 367 -10.23 13.13 18.74
CA ALA A 367 -10.56 12.54 20.05
C ALA A 367 -11.18 11.13 19.91
N ALA A 368 -12.10 10.94 18.97
CA ALA A 368 -12.69 9.63 18.67
C ALA A 368 -11.64 8.63 18.16
N MET A 369 -10.72 9.04 17.29
CA MET A 369 -9.62 8.16 16.81
C MET A 369 -8.69 7.72 17.95
N ARG A 370 -8.44 8.61 18.92
CA ARG A 370 -7.67 8.29 20.14
C ARG A 370 -8.45 7.35 21.09
N GLU A 371 -9.72 7.67 21.38
CA GLU A 371 -10.60 6.86 22.21
C GLU A 371 -10.72 5.42 21.68
N LEU A 372 -11.01 5.28 20.38
CA LEU A 372 -11.17 4.02 19.69
C LEU A 372 -9.84 3.34 19.33
N LYS A 373 -8.70 4.02 19.55
CA LYS A 373 -7.34 3.53 19.27
C LYS A 373 -7.13 3.05 17.82
N LEU A 374 -7.83 3.66 16.85
CA LEU A 374 -7.88 3.15 15.48
C LEU A 374 -6.52 2.96 14.82
N PRO A 375 -5.56 3.91 14.88
CA PRO A 375 -4.25 3.71 14.26
C PRO A 375 -3.45 2.56 14.89
N ALA A 376 -3.48 2.44 16.23
CA ALA A 376 -2.78 1.38 16.95
C ALA A 376 -3.39 0.00 16.67
N LEU A 377 -4.73 -0.10 16.72
CA LEU A 377 -5.44 -1.36 16.44
C LEU A 377 -5.25 -1.83 14.99
N LEU A 378 -5.15 -0.92 14.02
CA LEU A 378 -4.83 -1.29 12.66
C LEU A 378 -3.42 -1.90 12.56
N GLN A 379 -2.43 -1.29 13.23
CA GLN A 379 -1.08 -1.84 13.29
C GLN A 379 -1.08 -3.23 13.93
N GLU A 380 -1.66 -3.34 15.11
CA GLU A 380 -1.78 -4.63 15.82
C GLU A 380 -2.49 -5.68 14.97
N ALA A 381 -3.56 -5.31 14.22
CA ALA A 381 -4.30 -6.22 13.34
C ALA A 381 -3.45 -6.74 12.17
N CYS A 382 -2.53 -5.90 11.64
CA CYS A 382 -1.57 -6.29 10.61
C CYS A 382 -0.45 -7.20 11.16
N ASP A 383 -0.08 -7.03 12.43
CA ASP A 383 1.00 -7.79 13.07
C ASP A 383 0.53 -9.17 13.58
N VAL A 384 -0.79 -9.38 13.71
CA VAL A 384 -1.33 -10.69 14.13
C VAL A 384 -1.07 -11.75 13.08
N THR A 385 -0.36 -12.81 13.47
CA THR A 385 -0.20 -14.00 12.62
C THR A 385 -1.57 -14.62 12.35
N PRO A 386 -1.96 -14.82 11.07
CA PRO A 386 -3.25 -15.42 10.73
C PRO A 386 -3.39 -16.85 11.23
N ASP A 387 -4.63 -17.25 11.57
CA ASP A 387 -5.01 -18.65 11.84
C ASP A 387 -5.72 -19.23 10.60
N PRO A 388 -5.00 -19.92 9.71
CA PRO A 388 -5.56 -20.44 8.47
C PRO A 388 -6.39 -21.70 8.73
N ALA A 389 -7.71 -21.56 8.84
CA ALA A 389 -8.65 -22.65 9.04
C ALA A 389 -8.94 -23.44 7.75
N MET A 390 -8.93 -22.77 6.60
CA MET A 390 -9.06 -23.39 5.27
C MET A 390 -8.33 -22.60 4.19
N THR A 391 -8.03 -23.25 3.08
CA THR A 391 -7.37 -22.57 1.96
C THR A 391 -8.33 -21.57 1.30
N PRO A 392 -7.82 -20.45 0.71
CA PRO A 392 -8.66 -19.53 -0.04
C PRO A 392 -9.49 -20.20 -1.15
N ALA A 393 -8.91 -21.21 -1.84
CA ALA A 393 -9.62 -21.97 -2.85
C ALA A 393 -10.80 -22.76 -2.28
N ALA A 394 -10.64 -23.42 -1.12
CA ALA A 394 -11.72 -24.13 -0.44
C ALA A 394 -12.80 -23.16 0.06
N THR A 395 -12.39 -21.99 0.56
CA THR A 395 -13.29 -20.92 0.99
C THR A 395 -14.11 -20.38 -0.19
N TYR A 396 -13.47 -20.15 -1.33
CA TYR A 396 -14.16 -19.75 -2.56
C TYR A 396 -15.21 -20.78 -3.00
N GLN A 397 -14.92 -22.07 -2.91
CA GLN A 397 -15.91 -23.11 -3.19
C GLN A 397 -17.11 -23.05 -2.24
N ARG A 398 -16.92 -22.67 -0.97
CA ARG A 398 -18.03 -22.40 -0.04
C ARG A 398 -18.83 -21.17 -0.46
N LEU A 399 -18.16 -20.09 -0.85
CA LEU A 399 -18.79 -18.85 -1.28
C LEU A 399 -19.71 -19.07 -2.48
N VAL A 400 -19.24 -19.78 -3.53
CA VAL A 400 -20.00 -19.98 -4.78
C VAL A 400 -21.06 -21.08 -4.69
N ARG A 401 -21.04 -21.91 -3.65
CA ARG A 401 -21.98 -23.02 -3.44
C ARG A 401 -22.90 -22.83 -2.23
N GLU A 402 -23.20 -21.58 -1.89
CA GLU A 402 -24.12 -21.21 -0.82
C GLU A 402 -23.71 -21.72 0.58
N GLY A 403 -22.41 -22.01 0.77
CA GLY A 403 -21.86 -22.44 2.06
C GLY A 403 -21.45 -21.27 2.96
N THR A 404 -22.11 -20.10 2.83
CA THR A 404 -21.80 -18.88 3.57
C THR A 404 -23.06 -18.18 4.05
N GLU A 405 -22.94 -17.43 5.14
CA GLU A 405 -24.00 -16.59 5.69
C GLU A 405 -23.50 -15.16 5.95
N LYS A 406 -24.41 -14.18 5.98
CA LYS A 406 -24.11 -12.83 6.44
C LYS A 406 -24.25 -12.79 7.96
N VAL A 407 -23.25 -12.22 8.62
CA VAL A 407 -23.19 -12.13 10.08
C VAL A 407 -22.88 -10.67 10.45
N LYS A 408 -23.54 -10.16 11.49
CA LYS A 408 -23.20 -8.84 12.04
C LYS A 408 -21.79 -8.82 12.58
N LEU A 409 -21.14 -7.68 12.49
CA LEU A 409 -19.78 -7.51 12.98
C LEU A 409 -19.63 -7.87 14.47
N THR A 410 -20.66 -7.64 15.27
CA THR A 410 -20.70 -8.00 16.69
C THR A 410 -20.69 -9.50 16.97
N GLU A 411 -20.97 -10.34 15.97
CA GLU A 411 -21.11 -11.81 16.06
C GLU A 411 -20.01 -12.58 15.31
N ILE A 412 -18.96 -11.88 14.84
CA ILE A 412 -17.91 -12.49 13.99
C ILE A 412 -16.78 -13.18 14.76
N ALA A 413 -16.76 -13.09 16.10
CA ALA A 413 -15.71 -13.71 16.91
C ALA A 413 -15.61 -15.22 16.62
N GLY A 414 -14.40 -15.71 16.32
CA GLY A 414 -14.13 -17.10 15.99
C GLY A 414 -14.61 -17.55 14.61
N ARG A 415 -15.29 -16.70 13.83
CA ARG A 415 -15.79 -17.02 12.48
C ARG A 415 -14.68 -16.99 11.42
N ILE A 416 -14.98 -17.60 10.27
CA ILE A 416 -14.09 -17.65 9.12
C ILE A 416 -14.65 -16.76 8.01
N PRO A 417 -14.02 -15.60 7.69
CA PRO A 417 -14.43 -14.77 6.57
C PRO A 417 -14.38 -15.54 5.26
N ALA A 418 -15.43 -15.42 4.48
CA ALA A 418 -15.49 -16.01 3.13
C ALA A 418 -14.89 -15.09 2.06
N VAL A 419 -14.61 -13.84 2.42
CA VAL A 419 -14.06 -12.79 1.57
C VAL A 419 -12.86 -12.16 2.25
N MET A 420 -12.02 -11.51 1.46
CA MET A 420 -10.87 -10.76 1.95
C MET A 420 -11.33 -9.51 2.70
N LEU A 421 -10.72 -9.20 3.84
CA LEU A 421 -10.98 -7.98 4.60
C LEU A 421 -9.83 -7.00 4.38
N VAL A 422 -10.12 -5.91 3.68
CA VAL A 422 -9.11 -4.91 3.31
C VAL A 422 -9.60 -3.52 3.65
N PRO A 423 -9.12 -2.91 4.74
CA PRO A 423 -9.42 -1.51 5.02
C PRO A 423 -8.69 -0.60 4.02
N TYR A 424 -9.39 0.45 3.55
CA TYR A 424 -8.82 1.52 2.75
C TYR A 424 -8.93 2.84 3.50
N PRO A 425 -7.83 3.44 3.91
CA PRO A 425 -6.44 2.96 3.87
C PRO A 425 -6.14 1.82 4.86
N PRO A 426 -5.03 1.06 4.74
CA PRO A 426 -3.93 1.22 3.78
C PRO A 426 -4.09 0.44 2.47
N GLY A 427 -5.16 -0.35 2.28
CA GLY A 427 -5.31 -1.24 1.13
C GLY A 427 -4.51 -2.55 1.28
N ILE A 428 -4.20 -2.93 2.51
CA ILE A 428 -3.51 -4.19 2.86
C ILE A 428 -4.52 -5.13 3.51
N PRO A 429 -4.63 -6.39 3.05
CA PRO A 429 -5.51 -7.35 3.69
C PRO A 429 -5.13 -7.57 5.16
N ILE A 430 -6.07 -7.33 6.06
CA ILE A 430 -5.91 -7.71 7.48
C ILE A 430 -6.33 -9.16 7.72
N ARG A 431 -7.15 -9.73 6.83
CA ARG A 431 -7.50 -11.16 6.79
C ARG A 431 -7.76 -11.62 5.37
N MET A 432 -7.22 -12.80 5.05
CA MET A 432 -7.50 -13.48 3.80
C MET A 432 -8.72 -14.41 3.94
N PRO A 433 -9.42 -14.76 2.85
CA PRO A 433 -10.50 -15.74 2.90
C PRO A 433 -10.01 -17.06 3.48
N GLY A 434 -10.75 -17.58 4.48
CA GLY A 434 -10.40 -18.86 5.12
C GLY A 434 -9.52 -18.73 6.38
N GLU A 435 -9.07 -17.55 6.73
CA GLU A 435 -8.38 -17.30 7.99
C GLU A 435 -9.40 -17.02 9.10
N ARG A 436 -9.30 -17.75 10.21
CA ARG A 436 -10.21 -17.58 11.34
C ARG A 436 -9.96 -16.23 12.04
N LEU A 437 -11.04 -15.53 12.33
CA LEU A 437 -11.01 -14.38 13.22
C LEU A 437 -10.79 -14.87 14.67
N GLY A 438 -9.99 -14.13 15.41
CA GLY A 438 -9.79 -14.40 16.82
C GLY A 438 -11.06 -14.22 17.66
N ASP A 439 -10.91 -14.23 18.96
CA ASP A 439 -11.97 -13.87 19.90
C ASP A 439 -12.33 -12.36 19.82
N ALA A 440 -13.34 -11.95 20.58
CA ALA A 440 -13.79 -10.57 20.59
C ALA A 440 -12.74 -9.54 21.06
N SER A 441 -11.67 -10.01 21.72
CA SER A 441 -10.57 -9.15 22.18
C SER A 441 -9.50 -8.95 21.11
N SER A 442 -9.55 -9.70 19.98
CA SER A 442 -8.53 -9.64 18.94
C SER A 442 -8.45 -8.24 18.33
N PRO A 443 -7.24 -7.76 18.01
CA PRO A 443 -7.04 -6.43 17.42
C PRO A 443 -7.85 -6.22 16.14
N THR A 444 -7.98 -7.25 15.31
CA THR A 444 -8.77 -7.20 14.06
C THR A 444 -10.24 -6.88 14.34
N ILE A 445 -10.88 -7.60 15.27
CA ILE A 445 -12.30 -7.39 15.59
C ILE A 445 -12.49 -6.03 16.26
N ARG A 446 -11.63 -5.67 17.21
CA ARG A 446 -11.66 -4.37 17.87
C ARG A 446 -11.49 -3.21 16.89
N PHE A 447 -10.57 -3.34 15.92
CA PHE A 447 -10.39 -2.34 14.87
C PHE A 447 -11.67 -2.17 14.04
N LEU A 448 -12.27 -3.26 13.57
CA LEU A 448 -13.48 -3.21 12.75
C LEU A 448 -14.68 -2.63 13.51
N LEU A 449 -14.88 -3.03 14.77
CA LEU A 449 -15.92 -2.45 15.64
C LEU A 449 -15.68 -0.96 15.91
N GLY A 450 -14.41 -0.56 16.08
CA GLY A 450 -14.02 0.83 16.20
C GLY A 450 -14.32 1.64 14.94
N LEU A 451 -14.12 1.07 13.75
CA LEU A 451 -14.49 1.71 12.48
C LEU A 451 -16.02 1.86 12.33
N GLU A 452 -16.77 0.85 12.70
CA GLU A 452 -18.24 0.92 12.70
C GLU A 452 -18.74 2.06 13.60
N GLU A 453 -18.24 2.13 14.83
CA GLU A 453 -18.58 3.20 15.77
C GLU A 453 -18.14 4.59 15.26
N PHE A 454 -16.94 4.68 14.68
CA PHE A 454 -16.46 5.92 14.08
C PHE A 454 -17.35 6.38 12.92
N SER A 455 -17.75 5.46 12.05
CA SER A 455 -18.64 5.75 10.91
C SER A 455 -20.02 6.25 11.37
N LYS A 456 -20.57 5.69 12.46
CA LYS A 456 -21.84 6.15 13.06
C LYS A 456 -21.73 7.56 13.66
N ARG A 457 -20.58 7.90 14.26
CA ARG A 457 -20.33 9.24 14.85
C ARG A 457 -20.12 10.30 13.79
N PHE A 458 -19.51 9.93 12.65
CA PHE A 458 -19.09 10.88 11.61
C PHE A 458 -19.61 10.46 10.23
N PRO A 459 -20.94 10.56 9.99
CA PRO A 459 -21.52 10.23 8.69
C PRO A 459 -20.95 11.13 7.60
N GLY A 460 -20.57 10.53 6.46
CA GLY A 460 -19.85 11.18 5.37
C GLY A 460 -18.31 11.03 5.44
N PHE A 461 -17.80 10.43 6.54
CA PHE A 461 -16.38 10.08 6.70
C PHE A 461 -16.21 8.58 6.94
N GLU A 462 -17.15 7.78 6.44
CA GLU A 462 -17.10 6.32 6.51
C GLU A 462 -15.84 5.82 5.80
N ARG A 463 -15.15 4.88 6.42
CA ARG A 463 -13.99 4.21 5.82
C ARG A 463 -14.43 2.96 5.09
N GLU A 464 -14.00 2.85 3.86
CA GLU A 464 -14.24 1.65 3.08
C GLU A 464 -13.41 0.48 3.63
N VAL A 465 -14.07 -0.66 3.84
CA VAL A 465 -13.42 -1.93 4.11
C VAL A 465 -13.96 -2.96 3.12
N HIS A 466 -13.14 -3.37 2.16
CA HIS A 466 -13.55 -4.45 1.27
C HIS A 466 -13.87 -5.70 2.06
N GLY A 467 -14.96 -6.37 1.68
CA GLY A 467 -15.47 -7.55 2.38
C GLY A 467 -16.42 -7.25 3.53
N ILE A 468 -16.67 -5.96 3.81
CA ILE A 468 -17.71 -5.51 4.74
C ILE A 468 -18.80 -4.80 3.96
N GLU A 469 -20.04 -5.11 4.28
CA GLU A 469 -21.22 -4.45 3.75
C GLU A 469 -21.82 -3.56 4.85
N LEU A 470 -22.08 -2.29 4.51
CA LEU A 470 -22.74 -1.32 5.38
C LEU A 470 -24.25 -1.32 5.07
N ASP A 471 -25.08 -1.51 6.09
CA ASP A 471 -26.53 -1.44 5.91
C ASP A 471 -27.07 0.00 6.10
N SER A 472 -28.38 0.17 5.91
CA SER A 472 -29.04 1.47 6.04
C SER A 472 -29.06 2.04 7.47
N HIS A 473 -28.70 1.24 8.46
CA HIS A 473 -28.63 1.62 9.88
C HIS A 473 -27.18 1.90 10.33
N GLY A 474 -26.20 1.82 9.39
CA GLY A 474 -24.78 2.00 9.71
C GLY A 474 -24.16 0.79 10.40
N GLU A 475 -24.79 -0.39 10.33
CA GLU A 475 -24.24 -1.63 10.87
C GLU A 475 -23.37 -2.34 9.83
N PHE A 476 -22.25 -2.88 10.28
CA PHE A 476 -21.31 -3.64 9.45
C PHE A 476 -21.67 -5.11 9.43
N TRP A 477 -21.67 -5.68 8.23
CA TRP A 477 -21.95 -7.07 7.96
C TRP A 477 -20.81 -7.71 7.20
N ILE A 478 -20.49 -8.95 7.55
CA ILE A 478 -19.46 -9.73 6.88
C ILE A 478 -20.05 -11.05 6.39
N ARG A 479 -19.52 -11.54 5.26
CA ARG A 479 -19.85 -12.88 4.78
C ARG A 479 -18.92 -13.90 5.40
N SER A 480 -19.46 -14.80 6.21
CA SER A 480 -18.76 -15.88 6.93
C SER A 480 -19.06 -17.25 6.34
N VAL A 481 -18.10 -18.16 6.42
CA VAL A 481 -18.31 -19.57 6.11
C VAL A 481 -19.24 -20.20 7.16
N ILE A 482 -20.23 -20.98 6.71
CA ILE A 482 -21.04 -21.83 7.57
C ILE A 482 -20.19 -23.04 7.96
N GLU A 483 -19.81 -23.09 9.23
CA GLU A 483 -19.13 -24.26 9.80
C GLU A 483 -20.18 -25.30 10.15
N THR A 484 -20.31 -26.35 9.34
CA THR A 484 -21.14 -27.50 9.70
C THR A 484 -20.52 -28.14 10.93
N PRO A 485 -21.30 -28.41 12.01
CA PRO A 485 -20.78 -29.15 13.15
C PRO A 485 -20.10 -30.43 12.64
N VAL A 486 -18.87 -30.68 13.04
CA VAL A 486 -18.16 -31.92 12.71
C VAL A 486 -18.89 -33.04 13.44
N THR A 487 -19.91 -33.62 12.81
CA THR A 487 -20.41 -34.92 13.22
C THR A 487 -19.28 -35.92 12.91
N SER A 488 -18.63 -36.36 13.97
CA SER A 488 -17.58 -37.35 13.94
C SER A 488 -18.13 -38.66 13.42
N THR A 489 -18.22 -38.84 12.11
CA THR A 489 -18.32 -40.15 11.43
C THR A 489 -18.43 -39.96 9.91
N GLN A 490 -17.33 -39.69 9.25
CA GLN A 490 -17.14 -40.16 7.89
C GLN A 490 -15.73 -40.75 7.76
N PRO A 491 -15.59 -42.03 7.41
CA PRO A 491 -14.27 -42.60 7.14
C PRO A 491 -13.66 -41.93 5.91
N ARG A 492 -12.39 -41.54 6.01
CA ARG A 492 -11.62 -40.99 4.90
C ARG A 492 -11.78 -41.86 3.67
N PRO A 493 -12.12 -41.34 2.49
CA PRO A 493 -12.10 -42.11 1.27
C PRO A 493 -10.70 -42.69 1.05
N LYS A 494 -10.60 -43.99 0.91
CA LYS A 494 -9.34 -44.69 0.58
C LYS A 494 -8.77 -44.11 -0.72
N PRO A 495 -7.45 -43.89 -0.81
CA PRO A 495 -6.82 -43.46 -2.06
C PRO A 495 -7.17 -44.44 -3.18
N ARG A 496 -7.72 -43.94 -4.27
CA ARG A 496 -7.91 -44.73 -5.49
C ARG A 496 -6.55 -45.18 -6.00
N THR A 497 -6.26 -46.46 -5.87
CA THR A 497 -5.13 -47.10 -6.54
C THR A 497 -5.35 -47.00 -8.05
N ARG A 498 -4.43 -46.39 -8.75
CA ARG A 498 -4.39 -46.39 -10.21
C ARG A 498 -4.25 -47.83 -10.68
N PRO A 499 -5.03 -48.29 -11.68
CA PRO A 499 -4.80 -49.57 -12.30
C PRO A 499 -3.41 -49.55 -12.99
N SER A 500 -2.59 -50.55 -12.69
CA SER A 500 -1.35 -50.80 -13.38
C SER A 500 -1.64 -51.07 -14.85
N SER A 501 -1.13 -50.23 -15.75
CA SER A 501 -1.15 -50.47 -17.19
C SER A 501 -0.20 -51.62 -17.50
N ARG A 502 -0.76 -52.80 -17.73
CA ARG A 502 -0.04 -53.92 -18.37
C ARG A 502 0.31 -53.52 -19.80
N ALA A 503 1.59 -53.49 -20.05
CA ALA A 503 2.13 -53.37 -21.38
C ALA A 503 1.62 -54.51 -22.28
N SER A 504 0.94 -54.20 -23.36
CA SER A 504 0.70 -55.10 -24.48
C SER A 504 1.58 -54.63 -25.63
N LYS A 505 2.72 -55.33 -25.80
CA LYS A 505 3.44 -55.34 -27.08
C LYS A 505 2.54 -56.04 -28.13
N LYS A 506 2.19 -55.33 -29.21
CA LYS A 506 2.01 -55.97 -30.53
C LYS A 506 2.41 -54.97 -31.63
N ARG A 507 3.29 -55.50 -32.46
CA ARG A 507 3.74 -54.97 -33.74
C ARG A 507 2.56 -54.73 -34.70
N ILE A 508 2.56 -53.64 -35.39
CA ILE A 508 2.78 -53.57 -36.87
C ILE A 508 3.17 -52.12 -37.18
#